data_4ccbe57cdbafa16a8a2f3b7fd6f5c5b9
#
_entry.id   4ccbe57cdbafa16a8a2f3b7fd6f5c5b9
#
_cell.length_a   1.000
_cell.length_b   1.000
_cell.length_c   1.000
_cell.angle_alpha   90.00
_cell.angle_beta   90.00
_cell.angle_gamma   90.00
#
_symmetry.space_group_name_H-M   'P 1'
#
loop_
_entity.id
_entity.type
_entity.pdbx_description
1 polymer ?
#
loop_
_entity_poly.entity_id
_entity_poly.type
_entity_poly.pdbx_seq_one_letter_code
_entity_poly.pdbx_strand_id
1 'polypeptide(L)'
;MGMTMTQKILAKHAGLESVRAGQLIQAKLDLVLGNDITTPVAINEFESAGFEKVFDKSRIAMVMEHFAPNKDIKSATQCKQCRTFARRFDIDHFYDVGTMGIEHALLPEQGLVAPGEAVIGADSHTCTYGALGAFSTGVGSTDMGAAMAAGETWFKVPSAIKVNLTGKLRPFVSGKDVILTLIGMIGVDGARYQSIEFSGEGVKNLTIYDRLTICNMAIEAGGKNGIFPVDDVTRAYVEGRVDRPWTAFEADPDSEYERVIDIDLGKVDCTVAWPHLPENAHSAHEGSDIAIDQIVIGSCTNGQLPDMAAAAAILKGHHLAPNVRGIIIPATQEVYRACMHEGYTDIFLDAGCIVSTPTCGPCLGGYMGILAAGERCVSTTNRNFVGRMGHVDSEVYLASPAVAAASGITGHISHPEEVMNK
;
A
#
# COMPACT_ATOMS: atom_id res chain seq x y z
N MET A 1 22.12 -10.22 -22.84
CA MET A 1 20.71 -9.86 -22.60
C MET A 1 20.69 -9.13 -21.29
N GLY A 2 20.29 -7.89 -21.32
CA GLY A 2 20.23 -7.04 -20.13
C GLY A 2 19.17 -7.49 -19.15
N MET A 3 19.35 -7.15 -17.88
CA MET A 3 18.43 -7.47 -16.80
C MET A 3 17.65 -6.24 -16.36
N THR A 4 16.37 -6.42 -16.04
CA THR A 4 15.52 -5.44 -15.38
C THR A 4 15.96 -5.22 -13.92
N MET A 5 15.48 -4.17 -13.26
CA MET A 5 15.78 -3.93 -11.83
C MET A 5 15.43 -5.15 -10.97
N THR A 6 14.22 -5.67 -11.13
CA THR A 6 13.74 -6.85 -10.39
C THR A 6 14.62 -8.07 -10.64
N GLN A 7 15.04 -8.32 -11.90
CA GLN A 7 15.92 -9.43 -12.22
C GLN A 7 17.30 -9.30 -11.56
N LYS A 8 17.87 -8.09 -11.51
CA LYS A 8 19.16 -7.85 -10.84
C LYS A 8 19.10 -8.11 -9.33
N ILE A 9 18.02 -7.64 -8.67
CA ILE A 9 17.81 -7.90 -7.24
C ILE A 9 17.70 -9.41 -6.99
N LEU A 10 16.87 -10.10 -7.76
CA LEU A 10 16.68 -11.54 -7.62
C LEU A 10 17.96 -12.34 -7.93
N ALA A 11 18.75 -11.96 -8.97
CA ALA A 11 20.01 -12.59 -9.26
C ALA A 11 20.99 -12.50 -8.08
N LYS A 12 21.13 -11.28 -7.50
CA LYS A 12 21.97 -11.05 -6.31
C LYS A 12 21.57 -11.97 -5.15
N HIS A 13 20.27 -12.05 -4.85
CA HIS A 13 19.75 -12.82 -3.72
C HIS A 13 19.79 -14.34 -3.96
N ALA A 14 19.79 -14.76 -5.22
CA ALA A 14 20.01 -16.15 -5.61
C ALA A 14 21.50 -16.54 -5.70
N GLY A 15 22.44 -15.58 -5.57
CA GLY A 15 23.88 -15.83 -5.76
C GLY A 15 24.24 -16.14 -7.21
N LEU A 16 23.47 -15.65 -8.17
CA LEU A 16 23.64 -15.87 -9.61
C LEU A 16 24.16 -14.59 -10.29
N GLU A 17 24.97 -14.75 -11.32
CA GLU A 17 25.43 -13.61 -12.13
C GLU A 17 24.28 -12.99 -12.94
N SER A 18 23.34 -13.80 -13.39
CA SER A 18 22.16 -13.35 -14.12
C SER A 18 20.99 -14.32 -13.98
N VAL A 19 19.79 -13.79 -14.19
CA VAL A 19 18.55 -14.56 -14.26
C VAL A 19 17.71 -14.08 -15.45
N ARG A 20 16.75 -14.92 -15.85
CA ARG A 20 15.82 -14.58 -16.95
C ARG A 20 14.37 -14.85 -16.53
N ALA A 21 13.45 -14.17 -17.18
CA ALA A 21 12.02 -14.38 -16.97
C ALA A 21 11.64 -15.86 -17.12
N GLY A 22 10.80 -16.35 -16.21
CA GLY A 22 10.37 -17.74 -16.15
C GLY A 22 11.32 -18.71 -15.44
N GLN A 23 12.55 -18.31 -15.13
CA GLN A 23 13.51 -19.14 -14.40
C GLN A 23 13.04 -19.34 -12.95
N LEU A 24 13.12 -20.59 -12.46
CA LEU A 24 12.94 -20.88 -11.04
C LEU A 24 14.26 -20.72 -10.31
N ILE A 25 14.25 -19.98 -9.23
CA ILE A 25 15.41 -19.69 -8.39
C ILE A 25 15.05 -19.86 -6.91
N GLN A 26 16.05 -20.11 -6.08
CA GLN A 26 15.99 -19.97 -4.64
C GLN A 26 16.69 -18.64 -4.29
N ALA A 27 16.05 -17.78 -3.51
CA ALA A 27 16.61 -16.47 -3.16
C ALA A 27 16.55 -16.23 -1.66
N LYS A 28 17.64 -15.70 -1.11
CA LYS A 28 17.71 -15.25 0.28
C LYS A 28 16.83 -14.02 0.50
N LEU A 29 16.32 -13.88 1.70
CA LEU A 29 15.43 -12.79 2.08
C LEU A 29 16.12 -11.83 3.07
N ASP A 30 15.86 -10.54 2.91
CA ASP A 30 16.31 -9.52 3.85
C ASP A 30 15.29 -9.27 4.94
N LEU A 31 13.98 -9.41 4.61
CA LEU A 31 12.90 -9.23 5.59
C LEU A 31 11.72 -10.15 5.27
N VAL A 32 11.14 -10.72 6.31
CA VAL A 32 9.86 -11.46 6.28
C VAL A 32 8.84 -10.74 7.14
N LEU A 33 7.71 -10.35 6.54
CA LEU A 33 6.67 -9.54 7.17
C LEU A 33 5.39 -10.33 7.40
N GLY A 34 4.72 -10.09 8.52
CA GLY A 34 3.37 -10.56 8.76
C GLY A 34 2.56 -9.69 9.71
N ASN A 35 1.24 -9.81 9.61
CA ASN A 35 0.28 -9.06 10.40
C ASN A 35 -0.58 -9.98 11.28
N ASP A 36 -1.50 -9.41 12.03
CA ASP A 36 -2.37 -10.13 12.98
C ASP A 36 -3.41 -11.06 12.33
N ILE A 37 -3.59 -11.02 11.01
CA ILE A 37 -4.46 -11.95 10.27
C ILE A 37 -3.66 -13.16 9.77
N THR A 38 -2.52 -12.90 9.14
CA THR A 38 -1.77 -13.91 8.37
C THR A 38 -0.68 -14.59 9.18
N THR A 39 -0.06 -13.88 10.13
CA THR A 39 0.96 -14.44 11.00
C THR A 39 0.48 -15.62 11.84
N PRO A 40 -0.75 -15.64 12.42
CA PRO A 40 -1.22 -16.84 13.14
C PRO A 40 -1.22 -18.10 12.28
N VAL A 41 -1.59 -17.99 11.00
CA VAL A 41 -1.55 -19.11 10.06
C VAL A 41 -0.12 -19.52 9.77
N ALA A 42 0.78 -18.57 9.52
CA ALA A 42 2.20 -18.83 9.30
C ALA A 42 2.87 -19.50 10.53
N ILE A 43 2.51 -19.08 11.75
CA ILE A 43 2.97 -19.71 13.00
C ILE A 43 2.51 -21.18 13.08
N ASN A 44 1.25 -21.46 12.77
CA ASN A 44 0.74 -22.82 12.78
C ASN A 44 1.50 -23.71 11.78
N GLU A 45 1.79 -23.22 10.58
CA GLU A 45 2.59 -23.94 9.57
C GLU A 45 4.03 -24.15 10.03
N PHE A 46 4.65 -23.11 10.60
CA PHE A 46 5.99 -23.17 11.17
C PHE A 46 6.10 -24.26 12.26
N GLU A 47 5.13 -24.29 13.20
CA GLU A 47 5.12 -25.25 14.30
C GLU A 47 4.76 -26.67 13.82
N SER A 48 3.82 -26.81 12.88
CA SER A 48 3.42 -28.11 12.30
C SER A 48 4.54 -28.75 11.50
N ALA A 49 5.39 -27.93 10.87
CA ALA A 49 6.59 -28.41 10.17
C ALA A 49 7.74 -28.80 11.12
N GLY A 50 7.58 -28.59 12.43
CA GLY A 50 8.57 -28.94 13.44
C GLY A 50 9.77 -27.99 13.50
N PHE A 51 9.64 -26.76 13.02
CA PHE A 51 10.72 -25.79 13.13
C PHE A 51 10.87 -25.31 14.59
N GLU A 52 12.10 -25.29 15.08
CA GLU A 52 12.43 -24.93 16.47
C GLU A 52 13.09 -23.57 16.62
N LYS A 53 13.51 -22.95 15.51
CA LYS A 53 14.18 -21.65 15.50
C LYS A 53 13.83 -20.86 14.26
N VAL A 54 13.84 -19.55 14.36
CA VAL A 54 13.77 -18.63 13.23
C VAL A 54 15.15 -18.41 12.62
N PHE A 55 15.20 -18.05 11.33
CA PHE A 55 16.48 -17.86 10.63
C PHE A 55 17.27 -16.67 11.19
N ASP A 56 16.57 -15.58 11.44
CA ASP A 56 17.15 -14.35 12.01
C ASP A 56 16.02 -13.49 12.61
N LYS A 57 16.07 -13.27 13.92
CA LYS A 57 15.05 -12.51 14.65
C LYS A 57 15.00 -11.02 14.26
N SER A 58 16.10 -10.47 13.73
CA SER A 58 16.20 -9.08 13.27
C SER A 58 15.67 -8.87 11.83
N ARG A 59 15.32 -9.96 11.15
CA ARG A 59 14.79 -9.96 9.77
C ARG A 59 13.36 -10.48 9.69
N ILE A 60 12.65 -10.47 10.81
CA ILE A 60 11.22 -10.77 10.88
C ILE A 60 10.52 -9.58 11.49
N ALA A 61 9.50 -9.06 10.81
CA ALA A 61 8.64 -8.02 11.32
C ALA A 61 7.21 -8.55 11.50
N MET A 62 6.61 -8.26 12.66
CA MET A 62 5.22 -8.60 12.96
C MET A 62 4.48 -7.35 13.42
N VAL A 63 3.39 -7.00 12.72
CA VAL A 63 2.62 -5.78 12.98
C VAL A 63 1.18 -6.13 13.33
N MET A 64 0.75 -5.69 14.52
CA MET A 64 -0.63 -5.87 14.98
C MET A 64 -1.45 -4.64 14.57
N GLU A 65 -2.12 -4.70 13.40
CA GLU A 65 -2.76 -3.54 12.78
C GLU A 65 -4.23 -3.71 12.38
N HIS A 66 -4.61 -4.90 11.89
CA HIS A 66 -5.96 -5.12 11.37
C HIS A 66 -7.00 -5.18 12.48
N PHE A 67 -6.64 -5.80 13.60
CA PHE A 67 -7.52 -6.07 14.72
C PHE A 67 -7.08 -5.41 16.03
N ALA A 68 -6.12 -4.52 15.99
CA ALA A 68 -5.62 -3.81 17.15
C ALA A 68 -6.13 -2.35 17.19
N PRO A 69 -6.69 -1.89 18.34
CA PRO A 69 -7.06 -2.69 19.51
C PRO A 69 -8.15 -3.71 19.16
N ASN A 70 -8.13 -4.86 19.83
CA ASN A 70 -8.90 -6.02 19.39
C ASN A 70 -10.42 -5.77 19.39
N LYS A 71 -11.09 -6.15 18.31
CA LYS A 71 -12.54 -5.97 18.11
C LYS A 71 -13.40 -7.06 18.78
N ASP A 72 -12.85 -8.25 18.97
CA ASP A 72 -13.53 -9.42 19.54
C ASP A 72 -12.54 -10.41 20.17
N ILE A 73 -13.07 -11.49 20.79
CA ILE A 73 -12.29 -12.53 21.45
C ILE A 73 -11.39 -13.28 20.45
N LYS A 74 -11.89 -13.53 19.23
CA LYS A 74 -11.14 -14.23 18.18
C LYS A 74 -9.89 -13.43 17.77
N SER A 75 -10.06 -12.16 17.48
CA SER A 75 -8.95 -11.27 17.13
C SER A 75 -7.96 -11.10 18.29
N ALA A 76 -8.44 -11.03 19.54
CA ALA A 76 -7.58 -11.00 20.72
C ALA A 76 -6.73 -12.27 20.85
N THR A 77 -7.30 -13.43 20.51
CA THR A 77 -6.59 -14.72 20.52
C THR A 77 -5.50 -14.75 19.44
N GLN A 78 -5.80 -14.26 18.23
CA GLN A 78 -4.82 -14.15 17.13
C GLN A 78 -3.64 -13.25 17.51
N CYS A 79 -3.91 -12.04 18.00
CA CYS A 79 -2.87 -11.14 18.46
C CYS A 79 -2.05 -11.73 19.63
N LYS A 80 -2.70 -12.47 20.55
CA LYS A 80 -2.00 -13.18 21.65
C LYS A 80 -1.05 -14.24 21.10
N GLN A 81 -1.44 -14.98 20.07
CA GLN A 81 -0.57 -15.98 19.42
C GLN A 81 0.67 -15.31 18.84
N CYS A 82 0.52 -14.20 18.12
CA CYS A 82 1.64 -13.43 17.57
C CYS A 82 2.58 -12.92 18.68
N ARG A 83 2.02 -12.34 19.76
CA ARG A 83 2.81 -11.89 20.94
C ARG A 83 3.59 -13.04 21.58
N THR A 84 2.97 -14.21 21.69
CA THR A 84 3.62 -15.38 22.31
C THR A 84 4.77 -15.88 21.44
N PHE A 85 4.58 -15.94 20.13
CA PHE A 85 5.62 -16.31 19.18
C PHE A 85 6.77 -15.30 19.19
N ALA A 86 6.47 -14.01 19.10
CA ALA A 86 7.48 -12.95 19.13
C ALA A 86 8.34 -13.00 20.40
N ARG A 87 7.74 -13.23 21.55
CA ARG A 87 8.47 -13.40 22.82
C ARG A 87 9.30 -14.68 22.86
N ARG A 88 8.77 -15.79 22.34
CA ARG A 88 9.48 -17.09 22.31
C ARG A 88 10.76 -17.01 21.50
N PHE A 89 10.74 -16.29 20.38
CA PHE A 89 11.87 -16.19 19.47
C PHE A 89 12.61 -14.85 19.57
N ASP A 90 12.23 -14.02 20.54
CA ASP A 90 12.86 -12.70 20.81
C ASP A 90 12.90 -11.82 19.54
N ILE A 91 11.77 -11.78 18.79
CA ILE A 91 11.66 -11.01 17.52
C ILE A 91 11.86 -9.53 17.79
N ASP A 92 12.85 -8.92 17.12
CA ASP A 92 13.25 -7.53 17.35
C ASP A 92 12.21 -6.53 16.85
N HIS A 93 11.49 -6.85 15.76
CA HIS A 93 10.53 -5.95 15.11
C HIS A 93 9.10 -6.44 15.34
N PHE A 94 8.63 -6.27 16.57
CA PHE A 94 7.25 -6.56 16.94
C PHE A 94 6.52 -5.27 17.34
N TYR A 95 5.51 -4.91 16.57
CA TYR A 95 4.73 -3.68 16.73
C TYR A 95 3.30 -4.00 17.16
N ASP A 96 2.90 -3.49 18.32
CA ASP A 96 1.59 -3.70 18.94
C ASP A 96 0.98 -2.36 19.37
N VAL A 97 -0.14 -2.37 20.04
CA VAL A 97 -0.82 -1.17 20.57
C VAL A 97 0.17 -0.24 21.25
N GLY A 98 0.21 1.01 20.81
CA GLY A 98 1.13 2.04 21.28
C GLY A 98 2.35 2.29 20.39
N THR A 99 2.77 1.28 19.63
CA THR A 99 3.86 1.39 18.64
C THR A 99 3.42 0.95 17.23
N MET A 100 2.14 0.59 17.10
CA MET A 100 1.57 0.08 15.87
C MET A 100 1.44 1.16 14.79
N GLY A 101 1.36 0.69 13.56
CA GLY A 101 1.00 1.43 12.37
C GLY A 101 0.52 0.45 11.33
N ILE A 102 0.00 0.93 10.22
CA ILE A 102 -0.32 0.07 9.09
C ILE A 102 1.02 -0.41 8.50
N GLU A 103 1.23 -1.71 8.40
CA GLU A 103 2.53 -2.34 8.12
C GLU A 103 3.25 -1.72 6.91
N HIS A 104 2.54 -1.47 5.81
CA HIS A 104 3.15 -0.92 4.60
C HIS A 104 3.49 0.57 4.66
N ALA A 105 3.03 1.28 5.68
CA ALA A 105 3.48 2.62 6.01
C ALA A 105 4.54 2.60 7.11
N LEU A 106 4.37 1.73 8.11
CA LEU A 106 5.23 1.63 9.29
C LEU A 106 6.64 1.13 8.93
N LEU A 107 6.77 0.07 8.13
CA LEU A 107 8.09 -0.50 7.85
C LEU A 107 9.03 0.46 7.11
N PRO A 108 8.59 1.18 6.06
CA PRO A 108 9.38 2.25 5.46
C PRO A 108 9.73 3.38 6.45
N GLU A 109 8.79 3.80 7.28
CA GLU A 109 8.99 4.84 8.30
C GLU A 109 10.08 4.44 9.30
N GLN A 110 10.10 3.17 9.71
CA GLN A 110 11.07 2.60 10.65
C GLN A 110 12.40 2.18 10.00
N GLY A 111 12.59 2.43 8.69
CA GLY A 111 13.82 2.08 7.99
C GLY A 111 14.06 0.57 7.84
N LEU A 112 13.01 -0.24 7.99
CA LEU A 112 13.14 -1.71 7.94
C LEU A 112 13.29 -2.25 6.52
N VAL A 113 13.08 -1.44 5.52
CA VAL A 113 13.29 -1.79 4.11
C VAL A 113 14.25 -0.81 3.46
N ALA A 114 15.23 -1.34 2.76
CA ALA A 114 16.24 -0.57 2.03
C ALA A 114 16.23 -0.88 0.52
N PRO A 115 16.79 0.04 -0.30
CA PRO A 115 16.95 -0.21 -1.72
C PRO A 115 17.73 -1.50 -2.01
N GLY A 116 17.25 -2.27 -2.98
CA GLY A 116 17.91 -3.49 -3.46
C GLY A 116 17.75 -4.70 -2.57
N GLU A 117 16.89 -4.65 -1.55
CA GLU A 117 16.52 -5.79 -0.70
C GLU A 117 15.43 -6.66 -1.34
N ALA A 118 15.35 -7.91 -0.89
CA ALA A 118 14.32 -8.87 -1.21
C ALA A 118 13.41 -9.09 0.02
N VAL A 119 12.17 -8.64 -0.08
CA VAL A 119 11.20 -8.64 1.02
C VAL A 119 9.98 -9.46 0.64
N ILE A 120 9.52 -10.33 1.55
CA ILE A 120 8.22 -11.00 1.41
C ILE A 120 7.34 -10.72 2.60
N GLY A 121 6.03 -10.76 2.37
CA GLY A 121 5.03 -10.67 3.43
C GLY A 121 3.83 -11.54 3.10
N ALA A 122 3.14 -12.02 4.13
CA ALA A 122 1.88 -12.72 3.92
C ALA A 122 0.70 -11.74 3.75
N ASP A 123 0.99 -10.60 3.14
CA ASP A 123 0.01 -9.61 2.68
C ASP A 123 0.27 -9.26 1.21
N SER A 124 -0.80 -9.13 0.43
CA SER A 124 -0.69 -8.87 -1.00
C SER A 124 -0.08 -7.51 -1.33
N HIS A 125 -0.24 -6.50 -0.44
CA HIS A 125 0.31 -5.16 -0.65
C HIS A 125 1.77 -5.01 -0.18
N THR A 126 2.45 -6.11 0.17
CA THR A 126 3.91 -6.13 0.40
C THR A 126 4.69 -5.56 -0.79
N CYS A 127 4.10 -5.52 -2.00
CA CYS A 127 4.67 -4.87 -3.18
C CYS A 127 4.95 -3.36 -3.01
N THR A 128 4.42 -2.71 -1.98
CA THR A 128 4.61 -1.28 -1.64
C THR A 128 6.07 -0.85 -1.63
N TYR A 129 6.97 -1.70 -1.15
CA TYR A 129 8.36 -1.31 -0.92
C TYR A 129 9.21 -1.20 -2.19
N GLY A 130 8.66 -1.58 -3.34
CA GLY A 130 9.27 -1.26 -4.63
C GLY A 130 9.39 0.25 -4.89
N ALA A 131 8.64 1.07 -4.19
CA ALA A 131 8.82 2.53 -4.17
C ALA A 131 10.20 2.96 -3.68
N LEU A 132 10.84 2.14 -2.84
CA LEU A 132 12.21 2.34 -2.33
C LEU A 132 13.26 1.63 -3.20
N GLY A 133 12.88 1.01 -4.32
CA GLY A 133 13.78 0.23 -5.16
C GLY A 133 14.11 -1.16 -4.60
N ALA A 134 13.26 -1.73 -3.75
CA ALA A 134 13.35 -3.11 -3.27
C ALA A 134 12.51 -4.05 -4.16
N PHE A 135 12.91 -5.32 -4.29
CA PHE A 135 11.99 -6.35 -4.74
C PHE A 135 11.15 -6.80 -3.56
N SER A 136 9.87 -6.50 -3.59
CA SER A 136 8.96 -6.84 -2.50
C SER A 136 7.66 -7.43 -3.04
N THR A 137 7.15 -8.49 -2.40
CA THR A 137 5.98 -9.20 -2.94
C THR A 137 5.22 -9.95 -1.86
N GLY A 138 3.90 -10.08 -2.07
CA GLY A 138 3.04 -10.94 -1.27
C GLY A 138 3.25 -12.43 -1.58
N VAL A 139 3.19 -13.24 -0.52
CA VAL A 139 3.23 -14.71 -0.56
C VAL A 139 2.12 -15.31 0.30
N GLY A 140 1.89 -16.62 0.22
CA GLY A 140 0.98 -17.33 1.12
C GLY A 140 1.53 -17.43 2.54
N SER A 141 0.64 -17.57 3.53
CA SER A 141 1.04 -17.73 4.94
C SER A 141 1.90 -18.99 5.16
N THR A 142 1.70 -20.04 4.38
CA THR A 142 2.53 -21.25 4.41
C THR A 142 3.97 -20.96 3.96
N ASP A 143 4.13 -20.24 2.84
CA ASP A 143 5.45 -19.81 2.37
C ASP A 143 6.14 -18.88 3.38
N MET A 144 5.38 -17.97 4.00
CA MET A 144 5.89 -17.12 5.08
C MET A 144 6.39 -17.94 6.26
N GLY A 145 5.61 -18.96 6.71
CA GLY A 145 6.01 -19.85 7.81
C GLY A 145 7.31 -20.57 7.53
N ALA A 146 7.48 -21.11 6.33
CA ALA A 146 8.72 -21.75 5.90
C ALA A 146 9.87 -20.74 5.81
N ALA A 147 9.62 -19.54 5.28
CA ALA A 147 10.62 -18.49 5.13
C ALA A 147 11.10 -17.94 6.49
N MET A 148 10.23 -17.87 7.51
CA MET A 148 10.65 -17.52 8.88
C MET A 148 11.68 -18.48 9.46
N ALA A 149 11.67 -19.75 9.03
CA ALA A 149 12.65 -20.74 9.46
C ALA A 149 13.90 -20.75 8.58
N ALA A 150 13.74 -20.64 7.24
CA ALA A 150 14.80 -20.85 6.27
C ALA A 150 15.58 -19.56 5.89
N GLY A 151 14.95 -18.40 5.96
CA GLY A 151 15.54 -17.13 5.49
C GLY A 151 15.64 -17.04 3.96
N GLU A 152 14.98 -17.93 3.25
CA GLU A 152 14.96 -17.98 1.79
C GLU A 152 13.65 -18.58 1.28
N THR A 153 13.32 -18.29 0.03
CA THR A 153 12.17 -18.88 -0.65
C THR A 153 12.42 -18.99 -2.15
N TRP A 154 11.58 -19.77 -2.81
CA TRP A 154 11.66 -19.92 -4.26
C TRP A 154 10.87 -18.81 -4.97
N PHE A 155 11.35 -18.42 -6.13
CA PHE A 155 10.65 -17.52 -7.05
C PHE A 155 10.72 -18.05 -8.48
N LYS A 156 9.64 -17.91 -9.21
CA LYS A 156 9.70 -17.84 -10.66
C LYS A 156 10.00 -16.37 -11.01
N VAL A 157 11.13 -16.10 -11.65
CA VAL A 157 11.52 -14.75 -12.02
C VAL A 157 10.44 -14.14 -12.92
N PRO A 158 9.84 -13.00 -12.56
CA PRO A 158 8.81 -12.38 -13.38
C PRO A 158 9.40 -11.80 -14.66
N SER A 159 8.61 -11.78 -15.73
CA SER A 159 8.83 -10.84 -16.82
C SER A 159 8.45 -9.43 -16.39
N ALA A 160 8.69 -8.43 -17.22
CA ALA A 160 8.43 -7.04 -16.86
C ALA A 160 7.65 -6.28 -17.92
N ILE A 161 6.85 -5.32 -17.45
CA ILE A 161 6.31 -4.23 -18.26
C ILE A 161 6.96 -2.92 -17.81
N LYS A 162 7.15 -2.01 -18.74
CA LYS A 162 7.73 -0.68 -18.47
C LYS A 162 6.64 0.38 -18.55
N VAL A 163 6.51 1.17 -17.47
CA VAL A 163 5.64 2.35 -17.46
C VAL A 163 6.51 3.59 -17.53
N ASN A 164 6.45 4.29 -18.66
CA ASN A 164 7.20 5.50 -18.91
C ASN A 164 6.36 6.72 -18.53
N LEU A 165 6.77 7.42 -17.48
CA LEU A 165 6.08 8.59 -16.94
C LEU A 165 6.73 9.87 -17.48
N THR A 166 5.92 10.79 -18.00
CA THR A 166 6.36 12.11 -18.49
C THR A 166 5.56 13.23 -17.82
N GLY A 167 6.06 14.46 -17.88
CA GLY A 167 5.35 15.62 -17.35
C GLY A 167 5.26 15.70 -15.83
N LYS A 168 4.25 16.39 -15.33
CA LYS A 168 3.99 16.65 -13.89
C LYS A 168 2.52 16.50 -13.58
N LEU A 169 2.21 16.09 -12.35
CA LEU A 169 0.86 16.04 -11.83
C LEU A 169 0.19 17.42 -11.83
N ARG A 170 -1.11 17.44 -12.13
CA ARG A 170 -1.98 18.61 -12.02
C ARG A 170 -2.37 18.85 -10.55
N PRO A 171 -2.92 20.03 -10.21
CA PRO A 171 -3.49 20.26 -8.89
C PRO A 171 -4.51 19.16 -8.51
N PHE A 172 -4.53 18.77 -7.25
CA PHE A 172 -5.38 17.72 -6.64
C PHE A 172 -5.12 16.28 -7.13
N VAL A 173 -4.29 16.07 -8.16
CA VAL A 173 -3.91 14.76 -8.67
C VAL A 173 -2.72 14.22 -7.88
N SER A 174 -2.75 12.94 -7.54
CA SER A 174 -1.76 12.24 -6.71
C SER A 174 -1.34 10.90 -7.33
N GLY A 175 -0.44 10.18 -6.67
CA GLY A 175 -0.05 8.84 -7.06
C GLY A 175 -1.23 7.87 -7.12
N LYS A 176 -2.31 8.11 -6.33
CA LYS A 176 -3.54 7.32 -6.39
C LYS A 176 -4.22 7.41 -7.76
N ASP A 177 -4.31 8.62 -8.29
CA ASP A 177 -4.93 8.86 -9.59
C ASP A 177 -4.10 8.24 -10.71
N VAL A 178 -2.76 8.27 -10.59
CA VAL A 178 -1.84 7.65 -11.56
C VAL A 178 -2.03 6.14 -11.61
N ILE A 179 -2.07 5.47 -10.46
CA ILE A 179 -2.20 4.01 -10.43
C ILE A 179 -3.62 3.56 -10.84
N LEU A 180 -4.67 4.27 -10.47
CA LEU A 180 -6.03 3.99 -10.94
C LEU A 180 -6.13 4.17 -12.46
N THR A 181 -5.51 5.21 -13.01
CA THR A 181 -5.42 5.40 -14.47
C THR A 181 -4.70 4.22 -15.14
N LEU A 182 -3.55 3.80 -14.61
CA LEU A 182 -2.82 2.65 -15.14
C LEU A 182 -3.68 1.37 -15.11
N ILE A 183 -4.32 1.08 -13.97
CA ILE A 183 -5.19 -0.10 -13.82
C ILE A 183 -6.37 -0.01 -14.81
N GLY A 184 -6.97 1.17 -14.95
CA GLY A 184 -8.03 1.40 -15.97
C GLY A 184 -7.57 1.15 -17.40
N MET A 185 -6.30 1.45 -17.73
CA MET A 185 -5.73 1.21 -19.06
C MET A 185 -5.43 -0.26 -19.35
N ILE A 186 -5.02 -1.04 -18.33
CA ILE A 186 -4.50 -2.39 -18.56
C ILE A 186 -5.37 -3.50 -17.99
N GLY A 187 -6.34 -3.16 -17.12
CA GLY A 187 -7.20 -4.12 -16.42
C GLY A 187 -6.54 -4.73 -15.20
N VAL A 188 -7.34 -5.39 -14.35
CA VAL A 188 -6.89 -6.07 -13.12
C VAL A 188 -5.96 -7.25 -13.37
N ASP A 189 -5.93 -7.80 -14.58
CA ASP A 189 -5.05 -8.89 -15.02
C ASP A 189 -3.90 -8.42 -15.92
N GLY A 190 -3.83 -7.12 -16.19
CA GLY A 190 -2.98 -6.55 -17.22
C GLY A 190 -1.47 -6.70 -16.98
N ALA A 191 -1.03 -6.89 -15.75
CA ALA A 191 0.37 -7.16 -15.38
C ALA A 191 0.52 -8.50 -14.67
N ARG A 192 -0.33 -9.47 -14.98
CA ARG A 192 -0.40 -10.75 -14.25
C ARG A 192 0.95 -11.43 -14.14
N TYR A 193 1.44 -11.57 -12.89
CA TYR A 193 2.73 -12.13 -12.53
C TYR A 193 3.94 -11.41 -13.12
N GLN A 194 3.81 -10.15 -13.52
CA GLN A 194 4.88 -9.33 -14.08
C GLN A 194 5.40 -8.32 -13.05
N SER A 195 6.63 -7.86 -13.24
CA SER A 195 7.17 -6.68 -12.57
C SER A 195 6.75 -5.43 -13.33
N ILE A 196 6.21 -4.42 -12.65
CA ILE A 196 5.88 -3.12 -13.24
C ILE A 196 7.03 -2.18 -12.92
N GLU A 197 7.90 -1.89 -13.90
CA GLU A 197 9.02 -0.97 -13.74
C GLU A 197 8.68 0.43 -14.20
N PHE A 198 8.69 1.37 -13.28
CA PHE A 198 8.43 2.78 -13.58
C PHE A 198 9.70 3.49 -14.01
N SER A 199 9.60 4.32 -15.02
CA SER A 199 10.71 5.04 -15.64
C SER A 199 10.25 6.36 -16.25
N GLY A 200 11.16 7.07 -16.90
CA GLY A 200 10.85 8.32 -17.57
C GLY A 200 11.14 9.55 -16.73
N GLU A 201 11.13 10.70 -17.37
CA GLU A 201 11.51 11.97 -16.75
C GLU A 201 10.46 12.48 -15.71
N GLY A 202 9.23 11.98 -15.80
CA GLY A 202 8.16 12.29 -14.86
C GLY A 202 8.38 11.67 -13.47
N VAL A 203 9.18 10.59 -13.34
CA VAL A 203 9.46 9.93 -12.06
C VAL A 203 9.96 10.90 -11.00
N LYS A 204 10.86 11.82 -11.36
CA LYS A 204 11.42 12.83 -10.43
C LYS A 204 10.38 13.84 -9.92
N ASN A 205 9.22 13.93 -10.56
CA ASN A 205 8.12 14.82 -10.18
C ASN A 205 7.12 14.17 -9.21
N LEU A 206 7.29 12.86 -8.93
CA LEU A 206 6.52 12.12 -7.94
C LEU A 206 7.23 12.14 -6.58
N THR A 207 6.49 12.45 -5.53
CA THR A 207 6.98 12.29 -4.16
C THR A 207 7.19 10.81 -3.83
N ILE A 208 7.92 10.52 -2.75
CA ILE A 208 8.05 9.14 -2.28
C ILE A 208 6.69 8.54 -1.88
N TYR A 209 5.79 9.35 -1.38
CA TYR A 209 4.44 8.94 -0.98
C TYR A 209 3.56 8.57 -2.19
N ASP A 210 3.68 9.30 -3.30
CA ASP A 210 3.06 8.91 -4.58
C ASP A 210 3.57 7.55 -5.05
N ARG A 211 4.90 7.33 -4.98
CA ARG A 211 5.52 6.06 -5.37
C ARG A 211 5.09 4.90 -4.48
N LEU A 212 4.97 5.12 -3.16
CA LEU A 212 4.46 4.13 -2.21
C LEU A 212 3.03 3.72 -2.57
N THR A 213 2.14 4.70 -2.85
CA THR A 213 0.77 4.45 -3.31
C THR A 213 0.72 3.67 -4.62
N ILE A 214 1.53 4.06 -5.61
CA ILE A 214 1.60 3.40 -6.93
C ILE A 214 2.07 1.95 -6.78
N CYS A 215 3.15 1.70 -6.05
CA CYS A 215 3.65 0.35 -5.82
C CYS A 215 2.70 -0.49 -4.98
N ASN A 216 2.03 0.10 -3.97
CA ASN A 216 1.04 -0.59 -3.15
C ASN A 216 -0.06 -1.23 -4.01
N MET A 217 -0.55 -0.51 -5.00
CA MET A 217 -1.63 -0.98 -5.87
C MET A 217 -1.15 -1.71 -7.14
N ALA A 218 0.13 -2.00 -7.30
CA ALA A 218 0.62 -2.80 -8.42
C ALA A 218 0.00 -4.20 -8.47
N ILE A 219 -0.31 -4.79 -7.31
CA ILE A 219 -1.01 -6.09 -7.22
C ILE A 219 -2.43 -6.01 -7.78
N GLU A 220 -3.09 -4.85 -7.76
CA GLU A 220 -4.44 -4.68 -8.29
C GLU A 220 -4.49 -4.70 -9.82
N ALA A 221 -3.34 -4.62 -10.49
CA ALA A 221 -3.16 -4.93 -11.91
C ALA A 221 -2.67 -6.37 -12.16
N GLY A 222 -2.63 -7.21 -11.12
CA GLY A 222 -2.07 -8.56 -11.19
C GLY A 222 -0.54 -8.63 -11.10
N GLY A 223 0.14 -7.49 -10.88
CA GLY A 223 1.60 -7.40 -10.82
C GLY A 223 2.21 -8.13 -9.63
N LYS A 224 3.35 -8.77 -9.85
CA LYS A 224 4.13 -9.38 -8.76
C LYS A 224 4.73 -8.32 -7.86
N ASN A 225 5.17 -7.20 -8.44
CA ASN A 225 5.63 -5.99 -7.76
C ASN A 225 5.54 -4.78 -8.69
N GLY A 226 5.48 -3.57 -8.12
CA GLY A 226 5.85 -2.33 -8.77
C GLY A 226 7.22 -1.91 -8.28
N ILE A 227 8.05 -1.27 -9.09
CA ILE A 227 9.38 -0.82 -8.67
C ILE A 227 9.78 0.49 -9.34
N PHE A 228 10.34 1.41 -8.55
CA PHE A 228 10.92 2.68 -8.99
C PHE A 228 12.44 2.64 -8.93
N PRO A 229 13.13 3.39 -9.80
CA PRO A 229 14.56 3.60 -9.67
C PRO A 229 14.87 4.40 -8.40
N VAL A 230 16.07 4.16 -7.86
CA VAL A 230 16.57 4.86 -6.66
C VAL A 230 17.21 6.18 -7.08
N ASP A 231 16.43 7.24 -7.09
CA ASP A 231 16.86 8.60 -7.35
C ASP A 231 17.04 9.44 -6.06
N ASP A 232 17.23 10.75 -6.21
CA ASP A 232 17.43 11.66 -5.08
C ASP A 232 16.21 11.70 -4.14
N VAL A 233 14.97 11.51 -4.65
CA VAL A 233 13.75 11.43 -3.83
C VAL A 233 13.81 10.22 -2.91
N THR A 234 14.17 9.06 -3.44
CA THR A 234 14.31 7.84 -2.64
C THR A 234 15.47 7.97 -1.66
N ARG A 235 16.63 8.50 -2.10
CA ARG A 235 17.82 8.70 -1.25
C ARG A 235 17.50 9.59 -0.05
N ALA A 236 16.85 10.72 -0.28
CA ALA A 236 16.45 11.65 0.79
C ALA A 236 15.46 11.01 1.80
N TYR A 237 14.60 10.10 1.33
CA TYR A 237 13.68 9.40 2.23
C TYR A 237 14.38 8.36 3.10
N VAL A 238 15.32 7.57 2.54
CA VAL A 238 16.03 6.53 3.30
C VAL A 238 17.13 7.07 4.18
N GLU A 239 17.64 8.28 3.88
CA GLU A 239 18.65 8.96 4.69
C GLU A 239 18.13 9.19 6.11
N GLY A 240 18.93 8.78 7.12
CA GLY A 240 18.57 8.87 8.53
C GLY A 240 17.52 7.86 9.02
N ARG A 241 16.95 7.04 8.13
CA ARG A 241 16.04 5.93 8.47
C ARG A 241 16.73 4.58 8.36
N VAL A 242 17.50 4.38 7.32
CA VAL A 242 18.22 3.13 7.05
C VAL A 242 19.67 3.31 7.46
N ASP A 243 20.12 2.57 8.47
CA ASP A 243 21.46 2.64 9.06
C ASP A 243 22.41 1.53 8.55
N ARG A 244 21.94 0.67 7.64
CA ARG A 244 22.71 -0.43 7.05
C ARG A 244 23.07 -0.18 5.59
N PRO A 245 24.14 -0.81 5.07
CA PRO A 245 24.51 -0.70 3.66
C PRO A 245 23.39 -1.24 2.73
N TRP A 246 23.14 -0.53 1.63
CA TRP A 246 22.17 -0.92 0.62
C TRP A 246 22.72 -0.69 -0.80
N THR A 247 22.06 -1.24 -1.79
CA THR A 247 22.50 -1.18 -3.19
C THR A 247 21.35 -0.74 -4.09
N ALA A 248 21.55 0.34 -4.85
CA ALA A 248 20.62 0.70 -5.91
C ALA A 248 20.89 -0.15 -7.16
N PHE A 249 19.83 -0.66 -7.77
CA PHE A 249 19.86 -1.34 -9.04
C PHE A 249 19.13 -0.52 -10.10
N GLU A 250 19.73 -0.45 -11.29
CA GLU A 250 19.13 0.14 -12.47
C GLU A 250 18.97 -0.95 -13.54
N ALA A 251 17.92 -0.86 -14.35
CA ALA A 251 17.76 -1.74 -15.50
C ALA A 251 18.88 -1.51 -16.51
N ASP A 252 19.33 -2.58 -17.16
CA ASP A 252 20.30 -2.46 -18.24
C ASP A 252 19.66 -1.76 -19.46
N PRO A 253 20.42 -1.03 -20.27
CA PRO A 253 19.87 -0.34 -21.44
C PRO A 253 19.21 -1.28 -22.47
N ASP A 254 19.67 -2.53 -22.52
CA ASP A 254 19.16 -3.59 -23.40
C ASP A 254 18.21 -4.58 -22.68
N SER A 255 17.61 -4.15 -21.56
CA SER A 255 16.57 -4.92 -20.85
C SER A 255 15.34 -5.12 -21.71
N GLU A 256 14.78 -6.32 -21.67
CA GLU A 256 13.56 -6.66 -22.41
C GLU A 256 12.31 -6.46 -21.55
N TYR A 257 11.31 -5.82 -22.12
CA TYR A 257 9.97 -5.63 -21.54
C TYR A 257 8.92 -6.19 -22.50
N GLU A 258 7.92 -6.87 -21.96
CA GLU A 258 6.84 -7.41 -22.78
C GLU A 258 6.00 -6.32 -23.46
N ARG A 259 5.92 -5.17 -22.80
CA ARG A 259 5.32 -3.94 -23.36
C ARG A 259 5.82 -2.70 -22.64
N VAL A 260 5.67 -1.57 -23.31
CA VAL A 260 5.91 -0.23 -22.75
C VAL A 260 4.56 0.52 -22.75
N ILE A 261 4.28 1.21 -21.66
CA ILE A 261 3.08 2.01 -21.46
C ILE A 261 3.55 3.44 -21.18
N ASP A 262 3.06 4.41 -21.95
CA ASP A 262 3.35 5.81 -21.75
C ASP A 262 2.21 6.49 -21.00
N ILE A 263 2.52 7.21 -19.91
CA ILE A 263 1.59 8.02 -19.15
C ILE A 263 2.14 9.45 -19.02
N ASP A 264 1.43 10.40 -19.57
CA ASP A 264 1.67 11.83 -19.37
C ASP A 264 0.96 12.26 -18.07
N LEU A 265 1.73 12.51 -17.02
CA LEU A 265 1.21 12.94 -15.71
C LEU A 265 0.37 14.20 -15.78
N GLY A 266 0.65 15.08 -16.77
CA GLY A 266 -0.15 16.28 -17.02
C GLY A 266 -1.53 16.02 -17.60
N LYS A 267 -1.82 14.79 -18.05
CA LYS A 267 -3.12 14.37 -18.57
C LYS A 267 -3.91 13.49 -17.62
N VAL A 268 -3.28 13.00 -16.54
CA VAL A 268 -3.99 12.28 -15.49
C VAL A 268 -4.98 13.23 -14.81
N ASP A 269 -6.20 12.75 -14.62
CA ASP A 269 -7.26 13.48 -13.94
C ASP A 269 -7.50 12.93 -12.53
N CYS A 270 -8.25 13.65 -11.68
CA CYS A 270 -8.78 13.09 -10.46
C CYS A 270 -9.63 11.86 -10.81
N THR A 271 -9.14 10.68 -10.46
CA THR A 271 -9.68 9.41 -10.94
C THR A 271 -10.41 8.67 -9.83
N VAL A 272 -11.59 8.15 -10.14
CA VAL A 272 -12.40 7.32 -9.23
C VAL A 272 -12.61 5.95 -9.87
N ALA A 273 -12.26 4.89 -9.15
CA ALA A 273 -12.59 3.54 -9.60
C ALA A 273 -13.95 3.13 -9.04
N TRP A 274 -14.90 2.88 -9.92
CA TRP A 274 -16.26 2.47 -9.57
C TRP A 274 -16.34 0.99 -9.18
N PRO A 275 -17.36 0.60 -8.40
CA PRO A 275 -17.55 -0.79 -8.02
C PRO A 275 -17.75 -1.72 -9.24
N HIS A 276 -17.30 -2.97 -9.22
CA HIS A 276 -16.63 -3.64 -8.08
C HIS A 276 -15.22 -4.07 -8.45
N LEU A 277 -14.55 -3.32 -9.34
CA LEU A 277 -13.17 -3.58 -9.75
C LEU A 277 -12.38 -2.27 -9.87
N PRO A 278 -11.10 -2.25 -9.48
CA PRO A 278 -10.25 -1.06 -9.60
C PRO A 278 -10.03 -0.58 -11.05
N GLU A 279 -10.28 -1.43 -12.04
CA GLU A 279 -10.17 -1.08 -13.47
C GLU A 279 -11.32 -0.21 -14.00
N ASN A 280 -12.43 -0.11 -13.24
CA ASN A 280 -13.56 0.75 -13.59
C ASN A 280 -13.23 2.22 -13.31
N ALA A 281 -12.16 2.73 -13.92
CA ALA A 281 -11.62 4.06 -13.69
C ALA A 281 -12.40 5.12 -14.51
N HIS A 282 -12.90 6.13 -13.82
CA HIS A 282 -13.66 7.26 -14.36
C HIS A 282 -13.08 8.58 -13.84
N SER A 283 -13.34 9.68 -14.53
CA SER A 283 -13.07 11.01 -13.99
C SER A 283 -14.02 11.32 -12.82
N ALA A 284 -13.51 11.99 -11.78
CA ALA A 284 -14.35 12.42 -10.67
C ALA A 284 -15.53 13.33 -11.12
N HIS A 285 -15.41 14.03 -12.25
CA HIS A 285 -16.47 14.83 -12.83
C HIS A 285 -17.69 14.01 -13.33
N GLU A 286 -17.51 12.70 -13.57
CA GLU A 286 -18.59 11.84 -14.05
C GLU A 286 -19.49 11.32 -12.91
N GLY A 287 -19.12 11.55 -11.66
CA GLY A 287 -19.77 10.95 -10.48
C GLY A 287 -20.81 11.84 -9.79
N SER A 288 -21.15 13.02 -10.32
CA SER A 288 -22.00 14.00 -9.63
C SER A 288 -23.42 13.51 -9.26
N ASP A 289 -23.92 12.49 -9.94
CA ASP A 289 -25.23 11.88 -9.66
C ASP A 289 -25.16 10.73 -8.64
N ILE A 290 -23.96 10.37 -8.16
CA ILE A 290 -23.74 9.25 -7.26
C ILE A 290 -23.66 9.75 -5.82
N ALA A 291 -24.80 9.71 -5.10
CA ALA A 291 -24.86 10.03 -3.67
C ALA A 291 -24.09 8.99 -2.85
N ILE A 292 -23.46 9.44 -1.76
CA ILE A 292 -22.63 8.61 -0.87
C ILE A 292 -23.09 8.72 0.58
N ASP A 293 -22.78 7.68 1.38
CA ASP A 293 -23.12 7.58 2.80
C ASP A 293 -21.88 7.69 3.70
N GLN A 294 -20.68 7.45 3.14
CA GLN A 294 -19.45 7.42 3.93
C GLN A 294 -18.24 7.86 3.10
N ILE A 295 -17.28 8.50 3.76
CA ILE A 295 -15.92 8.63 3.27
C ILE A 295 -14.95 7.94 4.23
N VAL A 296 -13.92 7.31 3.66
CA VAL A 296 -12.78 6.74 4.42
C VAL A 296 -11.50 7.29 3.83
N ILE A 297 -10.73 8.01 4.63
CA ILE A 297 -9.44 8.59 4.23
C ILE A 297 -8.35 7.99 5.11
N GLY A 298 -7.41 7.29 4.50
CA GLY A 298 -6.33 6.58 5.19
C GLY A 298 -5.93 5.29 4.49
N SER A 299 -5.60 4.27 5.27
CA SER A 299 -5.06 2.97 4.85
C SER A 299 -3.57 2.99 4.50
N CYS A 300 -3.02 1.82 4.15
CA CYS A 300 -1.62 1.71 3.71
C CYS A 300 -1.33 2.48 2.43
N THR A 301 -2.36 2.73 1.62
CA THR A 301 -2.25 3.45 0.35
C THR A 301 -2.13 4.97 0.55
N ASN A 302 -3.05 5.55 1.35
CA ASN A 302 -3.19 7.01 1.47
C ASN A 302 -3.49 7.46 2.92
N GLY A 303 -2.71 6.94 3.87
CA GLY A 303 -2.75 7.35 5.27
C GLY A 303 -1.51 8.11 5.73
N GLN A 304 -0.63 8.51 4.83
CA GLN A 304 0.60 9.24 5.12
C GLN A 304 0.32 10.73 5.40
N LEU A 305 1.27 11.44 6.00
CA LEU A 305 1.07 12.84 6.37
C LEU A 305 0.68 13.75 5.18
N PRO A 306 1.23 13.63 3.97
CA PRO A 306 0.76 14.42 2.84
C PRO A 306 -0.68 14.11 2.41
N ASP A 307 -1.14 12.86 2.58
CA ASP A 307 -2.54 12.49 2.33
C ASP A 307 -3.48 13.17 3.32
N MET A 308 -3.09 13.18 4.60
CA MET A 308 -3.82 13.89 5.65
C MET A 308 -3.84 15.40 5.38
N ALA A 309 -2.72 15.98 4.96
CA ALA A 309 -2.63 17.39 4.59
C ALA A 309 -3.54 17.74 3.41
N ALA A 310 -3.56 16.90 2.38
CA ALA A 310 -4.43 17.09 1.21
C ALA A 310 -5.92 17.06 1.60
N ALA A 311 -6.33 16.09 2.42
CA ALA A 311 -7.69 16.01 2.93
C ALA A 311 -8.06 17.20 3.84
N ALA A 312 -7.17 17.58 4.76
CA ALA A 312 -7.36 18.71 5.65
C ALA A 312 -7.50 20.04 4.90
N ALA A 313 -6.72 20.21 3.82
CA ALA A 313 -6.80 21.42 3.00
C ALA A 313 -8.20 21.58 2.35
N ILE A 314 -8.83 20.48 1.93
CA ILE A 314 -10.17 20.48 1.35
C ILE A 314 -11.25 20.65 2.44
N LEU A 315 -11.10 19.95 3.58
CA LEU A 315 -12.12 19.97 4.66
C LEU A 315 -12.11 21.24 5.51
N LYS A 316 -11.03 22.01 5.49
CA LYS A 316 -10.87 23.21 6.33
C LYS A 316 -11.98 24.23 6.10
N GLY A 317 -12.74 24.53 7.16
CA GLY A 317 -13.85 25.47 7.12
C GLY A 317 -15.15 24.93 6.51
N HIS A 318 -15.18 23.65 6.18
CA HIS A 318 -16.35 22.95 5.68
C HIS A 318 -16.85 21.91 6.68
N HIS A 319 -18.12 21.48 6.50
CA HIS A 319 -18.71 20.35 7.20
C HIS A 319 -19.08 19.27 6.20
N LEU A 320 -19.04 18.03 6.62
CA LEU A 320 -19.58 16.92 5.83
C LEU A 320 -21.08 17.12 5.57
N ALA A 321 -21.54 16.64 4.43
CA ALA A 321 -22.96 16.56 4.14
C ALA A 321 -23.72 15.81 5.27
N PRO A 322 -24.96 16.20 5.63
CA PRO A 322 -25.63 15.66 6.81
C PRO A 322 -25.80 14.13 6.86
N ASN A 323 -25.79 13.48 5.69
CA ASN A 323 -25.95 12.03 5.57
C ASN A 323 -24.64 11.28 5.44
N VAL A 324 -23.49 11.97 5.47
CA VAL A 324 -22.17 11.36 5.24
C VAL A 324 -21.40 11.18 6.53
N ARG A 325 -20.92 9.99 6.77
CA ARG A 325 -19.97 9.65 7.85
C ARG A 325 -18.54 9.81 7.34
N GLY A 326 -17.69 10.52 8.10
CA GLY A 326 -16.26 10.67 7.78
C GLY A 326 -15.38 9.86 8.73
N ILE A 327 -14.51 9.04 8.18
CA ILE A 327 -13.54 8.24 8.93
C ILE A 327 -12.14 8.55 8.43
N ILE A 328 -11.30 9.10 9.32
CA ILE A 328 -9.91 9.46 9.04
C ILE A 328 -8.99 8.48 9.77
N ILE A 329 -8.03 7.91 9.07
CA ILE A 329 -7.11 6.90 9.60
C ILE A 329 -5.67 7.28 9.25
N PRO A 330 -4.96 8.02 10.12
CA PRO A 330 -3.52 8.22 9.97
C PRO A 330 -2.81 6.87 9.97
N ALA A 331 -1.83 6.68 9.08
CA ALA A 331 -1.26 5.35 8.84
C ALA A 331 -0.37 4.82 9.97
N THR A 332 0.24 5.72 10.77
CA THR A 332 1.14 5.34 11.87
C THR A 332 0.92 6.25 13.07
N GLN A 333 1.47 5.87 14.22
CA GLN A 333 1.46 6.73 15.42
C GLN A 333 2.20 8.05 15.18
N GLU A 334 3.26 8.04 14.37
CA GLU A 334 3.99 9.26 14.02
C GLU A 334 3.14 10.18 13.14
N VAL A 335 2.48 9.64 12.14
CA VAL A 335 1.55 10.41 11.30
C VAL A 335 0.39 10.95 12.14
N TYR A 336 -0.17 10.16 13.06
CA TYR A 336 -1.24 10.60 13.96
C TYR A 336 -0.77 11.78 14.84
N ARG A 337 0.41 11.66 15.43
CA ARG A 337 1.03 12.73 16.23
C ARG A 337 1.27 13.99 15.40
N ALA A 338 1.80 13.82 14.17
CA ALA A 338 2.01 14.92 13.24
C ALA A 338 0.68 15.63 12.89
N CYS A 339 -0.38 14.88 12.63
CA CYS A 339 -1.72 15.46 12.40
C CYS A 339 -2.22 16.33 13.57
N MET A 340 -1.92 15.91 14.81
CA MET A 340 -2.23 16.71 16.00
C MET A 340 -1.42 18.01 16.03
N HIS A 341 -0.12 17.93 15.77
CA HIS A 341 0.78 19.10 15.80
C HIS A 341 0.49 20.11 14.69
N GLU A 342 0.14 19.62 13.50
CA GLU A 342 -0.23 20.46 12.35
C GLU A 342 -1.67 21.00 12.42
N GLY A 343 -2.45 20.60 13.44
CA GLY A 343 -3.85 20.99 13.60
C GLY A 343 -4.82 20.29 12.64
N TYR A 344 -4.39 19.27 11.91
CA TYR A 344 -5.27 18.53 10.99
C TYR A 344 -6.36 17.78 11.74
N THR A 345 -6.04 17.25 12.92
CA THR A 345 -7.02 16.55 13.78
C THR A 345 -8.22 17.47 14.09
N ASP A 346 -7.97 18.72 14.47
CA ASP A 346 -9.04 19.69 14.77
C ASP A 346 -9.88 19.97 13.52
N ILE A 347 -9.23 20.16 12.34
CA ILE A 347 -9.93 20.35 11.06
C ILE A 347 -10.87 19.18 10.76
N PHE A 348 -10.41 17.94 10.96
CA PHE A 348 -11.23 16.76 10.72
C PHE A 348 -12.41 16.65 11.67
N LEU A 349 -12.21 16.95 12.96
CA LEU A 349 -13.27 16.95 13.96
C LEU A 349 -14.29 18.06 13.71
N ASP A 350 -13.81 19.26 13.37
CA ASP A 350 -14.67 20.40 13.01
C ASP A 350 -15.52 20.10 11.76
N ALA A 351 -14.96 19.36 10.80
CA ALA A 351 -15.70 18.93 9.62
C ALA A 351 -16.75 17.83 9.91
N GLY A 352 -16.76 17.26 11.12
CA GLY A 352 -17.67 16.17 11.51
C GLY A 352 -17.15 14.77 11.25
N CYS A 353 -15.84 14.61 11.02
CA CYS A 353 -15.20 13.30 10.91
C CYS A 353 -14.84 12.73 12.28
N ILE A 354 -14.65 11.42 12.35
CA ILE A 354 -13.89 10.79 13.43
C ILE A 354 -12.44 10.57 13.00
N VAL A 355 -11.50 10.69 13.92
CA VAL A 355 -10.09 10.34 13.70
C VAL A 355 -9.78 9.08 14.49
N SER A 356 -9.43 8.02 13.78
CA SER A 356 -9.17 6.72 14.36
C SER A 356 -7.70 6.54 14.74
N THR A 357 -7.44 5.57 15.61
CA THR A 357 -6.09 5.00 15.76
C THR A 357 -5.62 4.40 14.43
N PRO A 358 -4.30 4.35 14.16
CA PRO A 358 -3.75 3.65 13.00
C PRO A 358 -4.25 2.20 12.95
N THR A 359 -4.94 1.85 11.88
CA THR A 359 -5.45 0.49 11.63
C THR A 359 -5.78 0.31 10.17
N CYS A 360 -5.67 -0.92 9.65
CA CYS A 360 -6.18 -1.25 8.32
C CYS A 360 -7.73 -1.21 8.27
N GLY A 361 -8.40 -1.28 9.42
CA GLY A 361 -9.79 -0.92 9.67
C GLY A 361 -10.79 -1.44 8.65
N PRO A 362 -11.50 -0.52 7.98
CA PRO A 362 -12.56 -0.87 7.06
C PRO A 362 -12.05 -1.46 5.73
N CYS A 363 -10.77 -1.35 5.39
CA CYS A 363 -10.22 -1.78 4.10
C CYS A 363 -10.59 -3.22 3.71
N LEU A 364 -10.74 -4.10 4.69
CA LEU A 364 -11.14 -5.50 4.48
C LEU A 364 -12.48 -5.86 5.15
N GLY A 365 -13.23 -4.87 5.63
CA GLY A 365 -14.47 -5.12 6.36
C GLY A 365 -14.27 -5.83 7.71
N GLY A 366 -13.07 -5.73 8.27
CA GLY A 366 -12.65 -6.53 9.41
C GLY A 366 -12.79 -5.86 10.77
N TYR A 367 -12.88 -4.53 10.84
CA TYR A 367 -12.79 -3.84 12.12
C TYR A 367 -13.87 -2.78 12.31
N MET A 368 -13.78 -1.62 11.68
CA MET A 368 -14.71 -0.50 11.85
C MET A 368 -15.08 0.11 10.50
N GLY A 369 -16.08 1.01 10.48
CA GLY A 369 -16.51 1.68 9.25
C GLY A 369 -17.14 0.74 8.24
N ILE A 370 -17.71 -0.36 8.70
CA ILE A 370 -18.36 -1.39 7.88
C ILE A 370 -19.66 -0.86 7.31
N LEU A 371 -19.87 -1.11 6.01
CA LEU A 371 -21.04 -0.68 5.26
C LEU A 371 -22.20 -1.67 5.37
N ALA A 372 -23.40 -1.15 5.51
CA ALA A 372 -24.65 -1.90 5.39
C ALA A 372 -25.04 -2.13 3.92
N ALA A 373 -26.10 -2.91 3.69
CA ALA A 373 -26.63 -3.14 2.35
C ALA A 373 -27.06 -1.82 1.68
N GLY A 374 -26.60 -1.60 0.45
CA GLY A 374 -26.92 -0.42 -0.36
C GLY A 374 -26.16 0.85 0.01
N GLU A 375 -25.34 0.85 1.06
CA GLU A 375 -24.50 2.00 1.39
C GLU A 375 -23.32 2.16 0.41
N ARG A 376 -22.96 3.42 0.14
CA ARG A 376 -21.89 3.83 -0.76
C ARG A 376 -20.79 4.58 -0.04
N CYS A 377 -19.54 4.20 -0.30
CA CYS A 377 -18.38 4.82 0.32
C CYS A 377 -17.36 5.26 -0.72
N VAL A 378 -16.93 6.52 -0.67
CA VAL A 378 -15.69 6.96 -1.34
C VAL A 378 -14.53 6.72 -0.40
N SER A 379 -13.55 5.94 -0.85
CA SER A 379 -12.46 5.44 0.00
C SER A 379 -11.10 5.57 -0.65
N THR A 380 -10.10 5.91 0.15
CA THR A 380 -8.71 5.92 -0.29
C THR A 380 -8.01 4.57 -0.12
N THR A 381 -8.75 3.52 0.27
CA THR A 381 -8.26 2.15 0.32
C THR A 381 -7.88 1.62 -1.08
N ASN A 382 -7.43 0.39 -1.17
CA ASN A 382 -6.86 -0.16 -2.40
C ASN A 382 -7.78 -1.12 -3.16
N ARG A 383 -8.88 -1.60 -2.56
CA ARG A 383 -9.78 -2.60 -3.15
C ARG A 383 -11.25 -2.22 -2.98
N ASN A 384 -12.04 -2.48 -4.02
CA ASN A 384 -13.48 -2.22 -4.03
C ASN A 384 -14.31 -3.43 -4.50
N PHE A 385 -13.78 -4.64 -4.28
CA PHE A 385 -14.49 -5.89 -4.64
C PHE A 385 -15.82 -6.03 -3.88
N VAL A 386 -16.72 -6.84 -4.41
CA VAL A 386 -18.00 -7.17 -3.77
C VAL A 386 -17.80 -7.58 -2.32
N GLY A 387 -18.50 -6.91 -1.38
CA GLY A 387 -18.43 -7.19 0.04
C GLY A 387 -17.11 -6.81 0.73
N ARG A 388 -16.21 -6.10 0.04
CA ARG A 388 -14.87 -5.79 0.59
C ARG A 388 -14.90 -4.95 1.86
N MET A 389 -15.83 -4.01 1.98
CA MET A 389 -15.94 -3.11 3.13
C MET A 389 -17.19 -3.38 3.99
N GLY A 390 -17.87 -4.51 3.81
CA GLY A 390 -19.06 -4.83 4.55
C GLY A 390 -20.04 -5.72 3.81
N HIS A 391 -21.32 -5.27 3.71
CA HIS A 391 -22.35 -6.04 3.03
C HIS A 391 -22.04 -6.23 1.54
N VAL A 392 -22.46 -7.37 0.98
CA VAL A 392 -22.23 -7.69 -0.45
C VAL A 392 -22.90 -6.72 -1.40
N ASP A 393 -24.00 -6.09 -1.00
CA ASP A 393 -24.73 -5.07 -1.76
C ASP A 393 -24.22 -3.64 -1.48
N SER A 394 -23.13 -3.48 -0.73
CA SER A 394 -22.49 -2.18 -0.56
C SER A 394 -21.53 -1.86 -1.71
N GLU A 395 -21.32 -0.58 -1.96
CA GLU A 395 -20.50 -0.09 -3.06
C GLU A 395 -19.33 0.75 -2.52
N VAL A 396 -18.11 0.42 -2.96
CA VAL A 396 -16.90 1.19 -2.63
C VAL A 396 -16.33 1.81 -3.89
N TYR A 397 -16.11 3.11 -3.85
CA TYR A 397 -15.49 3.93 -4.90
C TYR A 397 -14.09 4.32 -4.46
N LEU A 398 -13.06 3.87 -5.18
CA LEU A 398 -11.68 4.19 -4.83
C LEU A 398 -11.29 5.55 -5.40
N ALA A 399 -10.74 6.42 -4.55
CA ALA A 399 -10.33 7.75 -4.97
C ALA A 399 -9.14 8.26 -4.14
N SER A 400 -8.57 9.40 -4.57
CA SER A 400 -7.55 10.13 -3.81
C SER A 400 -8.12 10.82 -2.57
N PRO A 401 -7.29 11.20 -1.58
CA PRO A 401 -7.74 11.92 -0.38
C PRO A 401 -8.48 13.21 -0.69
N ALA A 402 -8.05 13.96 -1.70
CA ALA A 402 -8.70 15.22 -2.10
C ALA A 402 -10.12 14.98 -2.64
N VAL A 403 -10.29 13.97 -3.51
CA VAL A 403 -11.60 13.57 -4.05
C VAL A 403 -12.52 13.05 -2.95
N ALA A 404 -12.01 12.19 -2.05
CA ALA A 404 -12.79 11.67 -0.93
C ALA A 404 -13.27 12.78 0.00
N ALA A 405 -12.41 13.74 0.32
CA ALA A 405 -12.76 14.90 1.15
C ALA A 405 -13.81 15.78 0.49
N ALA A 406 -13.66 16.12 -0.80
CA ALA A 406 -14.65 16.91 -1.55
C ALA A 406 -16.01 16.18 -1.62
N SER A 407 -15.99 14.88 -1.90
CA SER A 407 -17.20 14.07 -1.93
C SER A 407 -17.93 14.03 -0.58
N GLY A 408 -17.16 14.04 0.52
CA GLY A 408 -17.74 14.11 1.87
C GLY A 408 -18.48 15.42 2.13
N ILE A 409 -17.98 16.55 1.61
CA ILE A 409 -18.60 17.86 1.76
C ILE A 409 -19.89 17.96 0.94
N THR A 410 -19.87 17.47 -0.29
CA THR A 410 -21.01 17.59 -1.23
C THR A 410 -22.08 16.52 -1.02
N GLY A 411 -21.71 15.35 -0.46
CA GLY A 411 -22.61 14.20 -0.31
C GLY A 411 -22.74 13.33 -1.57
N HIS A 412 -21.94 13.60 -2.59
CA HIS A 412 -21.84 12.81 -3.82
C HIS A 412 -20.39 12.81 -4.32
N ILE A 413 -20.06 11.95 -5.28
CA ILE A 413 -18.71 11.95 -5.87
C ILE A 413 -18.45 13.30 -6.53
N SER A 414 -17.38 13.98 -6.12
CA SER A 414 -17.07 15.34 -6.56
C SER A 414 -15.58 15.56 -6.83
N HIS A 415 -15.32 16.33 -7.88
CA HIS A 415 -13.99 16.87 -8.11
C HIS A 415 -13.66 17.94 -7.06
N PRO A 416 -12.42 18.03 -6.53
CA PRO A 416 -12.07 19.01 -5.49
C PRO A 416 -12.33 20.48 -5.86
N GLU A 417 -12.27 20.84 -7.12
CA GLU A 417 -12.58 22.20 -7.60
C GLU A 417 -14.01 22.65 -7.27
N GLU A 418 -14.95 21.72 -7.13
CA GLU A 418 -16.36 22.06 -6.82
C GLU A 418 -16.55 22.68 -5.45
N VAL A 419 -15.63 22.41 -4.51
CA VAL A 419 -15.67 22.95 -3.15
C VAL A 419 -14.63 24.05 -2.91
N MET A 420 -13.51 24.03 -3.63
CA MET A 420 -12.42 25.00 -3.46
C MET A 420 -12.67 26.34 -4.15
N ASN A 421 -13.55 26.40 -5.14
CA ASN A 421 -13.87 27.61 -5.90
C ASN A 421 -15.15 28.32 -5.39
N LYS A 422 -15.68 27.91 -4.26
CA LYS A 422 -16.82 28.52 -3.57
C LYS A 422 -16.33 29.32 -2.36
#